data_3ee224d8b2dab4843cbacf5bf4574a95
#
_entry.id   3ee224d8b2dab4843cbacf5bf4574a95
#
_cell.length_a   1.000
_cell.length_b   1.000
_cell.length_c   1.000
_cell.angle_alpha   90.00
_cell.angle_beta   90.00
_cell.angle_gamma   90.00
#
_symmetry.space_group_name_H-M   'P 1'
#
loop_
_entity.id
_entity.type
_entity.pdbx_description
1 polymer ?
#
loop_
_entity_poly.entity_id
_entity_poly.type
_entity_poly.pdbx_seq_one_letter_code
_entity_poly.pdbx_strand_id
1 'polypeptide(L)'
;MSAVFLLSGAAACTQTQKVDYTDYSRMSDFEFTRLTLSGGDGENIYSPMSGYAGNREVGMFYFLWLGQHNMASVYDIGKILESNPEALESTTSSESPMSAFHFWSEPLFGYYNMCDEWVISKHVEMLTYSMVDYLYIDLTNCSDGVHNIYTEATDVLLSVLDKYQKQGFDVPKVVFMTSGDNGAAAVRALYQRYYKPGLYKDLWYRPATADNAGNKPMILGNSLMLQEASDQEIFNFFYFKNVQNPNGVPIDDNYPWIDFGEDIFNPAQHNYSGWMAVSVAQHTHGAFSWSAENRLYNRGRGWSPEDGLNNAGRALKNSNFQWQWDNAINNENVHFVNVTGWNEWVAQKLIFQNKIAFTDCYDYEFSRDIEPSKKYGDGTYNQLIRNIRAFKSAGEGNVRGREKTIVLNGELSQWDGEPAYLDFSGEPHVRDSVGAANDVYFEYTQNFNDIVYVKAVNDAENVYFLVNTADDIQDGMKNFSLLISTGGEGWENYDYVIDQDAEGNFVISRLSEGYTQTKTGDVQARIDGNYLWLSVRLSDLNLSESPVFSFKATDGVEDPADIYSYYTTGDCAPLGRMNYTYANA
;
A
#
# COMPACT_ATOMS: atom_id res chain seq x y z
N MET A 1 9.24 32.67 55.64
CA MET A 1 10.28 31.87 54.97
C MET A 1 9.63 30.59 54.46
N SER A 2 9.14 30.59 53.24
CA SER A 2 8.58 29.40 52.59
C SER A 2 9.57 28.93 51.53
N ALA A 3 10.08 27.74 51.73
CA ALA A 3 10.98 27.10 50.78
C ALA A 3 10.16 26.49 49.63
N VAL A 4 10.38 26.98 48.42
CA VAL A 4 9.88 26.38 47.18
C VAL A 4 10.85 25.29 46.75
N PHE A 5 10.41 24.05 46.79
CA PHE A 5 11.10 22.93 46.16
C PHE A 5 10.83 22.94 44.67
N LEU A 6 11.83 23.27 43.87
CA LEU A 6 11.85 23.04 42.45
C LEU A 6 12.22 21.57 42.22
N LEU A 7 11.22 20.78 41.85
CA LEU A 7 11.44 19.46 41.26
C LEU A 7 11.91 19.65 39.79
N SER A 8 13.18 19.49 39.55
CA SER A 8 13.73 19.34 38.21
C SER A 8 13.38 17.93 37.71
N GLY A 9 12.33 17.82 36.96
CA GLY A 9 12.05 16.64 36.15
C GLY A 9 13.09 16.56 35.03
N ALA A 10 14.06 15.68 35.16
CA ALA A 10 14.88 15.26 34.05
C ALA A 10 13.96 14.44 33.11
N ALA A 11 13.52 15.04 32.03
CA ALA A 11 13.03 14.29 30.89
C ALA A 11 14.21 13.44 30.39
N ALA A 12 14.14 12.15 30.63
CA ALA A 12 14.98 11.21 29.93
C ALA A 12 14.63 11.31 28.44
N CYS A 13 15.44 12.07 27.71
CA CYS A 13 15.47 11.99 26.27
C CYS A 13 16.00 10.59 25.97
N THR A 14 15.13 9.64 25.70
CA THR A 14 15.50 8.42 25.03
C THR A 14 16.11 8.87 23.70
N GLN A 15 17.42 8.85 23.60
CA GLN A 15 18.09 8.89 22.30
C GLN A 15 17.62 7.63 21.59
N THR A 16 16.61 7.77 20.74
CA THR A 16 16.42 6.83 19.63
C THR A 16 17.78 6.73 18.96
N GLN A 17 18.37 5.56 19.06
CA GLN A 17 19.62 5.25 18.38
C GLN A 17 19.33 5.53 16.91
N LYS A 18 19.93 6.58 16.39
CA LYS A 18 19.82 6.93 14.98
C LYS A 18 20.48 5.78 14.24
N VAL A 19 19.66 4.86 13.71
CA VAL A 19 20.18 3.88 12.75
C VAL A 19 20.83 4.71 11.66
N ASP A 20 22.12 4.47 11.41
CA ASP A 20 22.84 5.20 10.39
C ASP A 20 22.42 4.67 9.02
N TYR A 21 21.39 5.26 8.46
CA TYR A 21 20.84 4.93 7.14
C TYR A 21 21.76 5.36 5.99
N THR A 22 22.90 5.96 6.23
CA THR A 22 23.78 6.46 5.16
C THR A 22 24.29 5.36 4.24
N ASP A 23 24.38 4.12 4.72
CA ASP A 23 24.66 2.95 3.87
C ASP A 23 23.37 2.30 3.30
N TYR A 24 22.22 2.63 3.81
CA TYR A 24 20.93 2.00 3.49
C TYR A 24 20.14 2.70 2.37
N SER A 25 20.47 3.94 2.00
CA SER A 25 19.77 4.64 0.91
C SER A 25 19.89 3.92 -0.45
N ARG A 26 20.96 3.13 -0.64
CA ARG A 26 21.09 2.22 -1.79
C ARG A 26 20.43 0.85 -1.57
N MET A 27 20.01 0.58 -0.36
CA MET A 27 19.45 -0.71 0.02
C MET A 27 17.95 -0.75 -0.16
N SER A 28 17.22 0.38 0.03
CA SER A 28 15.79 0.44 -0.26
C SER A 28 15.50 0.08 -1.72
N ASP A 29 16.22 0.68 -2.67
CA ASP A 29 16.07 0.33 -4.09
C ASP A 29 16.35 -1.16 -4.36
N PHE A 30 17.34 -1.71 -3.67
CA PHE A 30 17.68 -3.11 -3.81
C PHE A 30 16.62 -4.03 -3.20
N GLU A 31 16.12 -3.73 -2.02
CA GLU A 31 15.09 -4.53 -1.35
C GLU A 31 13.82 -4.58 -2.18
N PHE A 32 13.31 -3.45 -2.65
CA PHE A 32 12.12 -3.40 -3.48
C PHE A 32 12.28 -4.17 -4.80
N THR A 33 13.47 -4.18 -5.40
CA THR A 33 13.71 -4.98 -6.61
C THR A 33 13.81 -6.47 -6.33
N ARG A 34 14.03 -6.88 -5.08
CA ARG A 34 14.23 -8.27 -4.67
C ARG A 34 13.08 -8.89 -3.90
N LEU A 35 12.01 -8.14 -3.68
CA LEU A 35 10.82 -8.70 -3.04
C LEU A 35 10.14 -9.72 -3.95
N THR A 36 9.58 -10.76 -3.34
CA THR A 36 8.73 -11.76 -3.99
C THR A 36 7.38 -11.83 -3.32
N LEU A 37 6.42 -12.49 -3.94
CA LEU A 37 5.11 -12.79 -3.37
C LEU A 37 4.98 -14.28 -3.09
N SER A 38 4.35 -14.61 -1.96
CA SER A 38 4.02 -15.98 -1.57
C SER A 38 2.54 -16.27 -1.79
N GLY A 39 2.23 -17.51 -2.15
CA GLY A 39 0.87 -18.00 -2.26
C GLY A 39 0.04 -17.33 -3.35
N GLY A 40 -1.28 -17.34 -3.15
CA GLY A 40 -2.21 -16.85 -4.14
C GLY A 40 -2.60 -17.92 -5.16
N ASP A 41 -3.14 -17.49 -6.28
CA ASP A 41 -3.64 -18.37 -7.36
C ASP A 41 -2.56 -18.78 -8.38
N GLY A 42 -1.29 -18.59 -8.07
CA GLY A 42 -0.15 -18.85 -8.95
C GLY A 42 0.06 -17.79 -10.04
N GLU A 43 -0.98 -17.09 -10.48
CA GLU A 43 -0.86 -16.01 -11.47
C GLU A 43 -0.27 -14.73 -10.85
N ASN A 44 -0.42 -14.56 -9.55
CA ASN A 44 0.07 -13.41 -8.80
C ASN A 44 1.46 -13.59 -8.20
N ILE A 45 2.05 -14.78 -8.25
CA ILE A 45 3.43 -15.00 -7.85
C ILE A 45 4.37 -14.36 -8.87
N TYR A 46 5.37 -13.63 -8.41
CA TYR A 46 6.36 -13.00 -9.27
C TYR A 46 7.79 -13.21 -8.77
N SER A 47 8.73 -13.20 -9.70
CA SER A 47 10.16 -13.19 -9.38
C SER A 47 10.65 -11.78 -9.08
N PRO A 48 11.77 -11.64 -8.36
CA PRO A 48 12.43 -10.34 -8.17
C PRO A 48 12.69 -9.63 -9.50
N MET A 49 12.62 -8.30 -9.50
CA MET A 49 12.98 -7.51 -10.68
C MET A 49 14.44 -7.70 -11.05
N SER A 50 14.72 -7.66 -12.34
CA SER A 50 16.10 -7.68 -12.83
C SER A 50 16.80 -6.33 -12.79
N GLY A 51 16.08 -5.25 -12.49
CA GLY A 51 16.62 -3.90 -12.41
C GLY A 51 15.53 -2.85 -12.17
N TYR A 52 15.86 -1.59 -12.37
CA TYR A 52 14.97 -0.46 -12.13
C TYR A 52 15.08 0.59 -13.25
N ALA A 53 13.96 0.94 -13.86
CA ALA A 53 13.88 2.01 -14.87
C ALA A 53 13.55 3.34 -14.18
N GLY A 54 14.56 4.11 -13.78
CA GLY A 54 14.43 5.34 -13.03
C GLY A 54 13.75 6.52 -13.74
N ASN A 55 13.21 6.32 -14.95
CA ASN A 55 12.48 7.32 -15.71
C ASN A 55 10.99 7.01 -15.85
N ARG A 56 10.48 6.03 -15.10
CA ARG A 56 9.08 5.63 -15.09
C ARG A 56 8.52 5.73 -13.67
N GLU A 57 7.42 6.46 -13.53
CA GLU A 57 6.80 6.75 -12.23
C GLU A 57 5.32 6.33 -12.22
N VAL A 58 4.83 5.96 -11.04
CA VAL A 58 3.45 5.49 -10.83
C VAL A 58 2.80 6.32 -9.73
N GLY A 59 1.69 7.00 -10.06
CA GLY A 59 0.83 7.66 -9.10
C GLY A 59 -0.37 6.81 -8.73
N MET A 60 -0.82 6.93 -7.48
CA MET A 60 -1.99 6.23 -6.95
C MET A 60 -3.04 7.23 -6.46
N PHE A 61 -4.27 7.11 -6.95
CA PHE A 61 -5.42 7.83 -6.41
C PHE A 61 -5.68 7.38 -4.99
N TYR A 62 -5.76 8.35 -4.06
CA TYR A 62 -5.93 8.08 -2.65
C TYR A 62 -7.07 8.91 -2.07
N PHE A 63 -7.99 8.26 -1.37
CA PHE A 63 -9.25 8.81 -0.93
C PHE A 63 -9.23 9.05 0.58
N LEU A 64 -9.51 10.30 1.01
CA LEU A 64 -9.50 10.67 2.44
C LEU A 64 -10.90 10.75 3.08
N TRP A 65 -11.91 10.24 2.43
CA TRP A 65 -13.31 10.52 2.73
C TRP A 65 -13.89 9.70 3.87
N LEU A 66 -13.41 8.47 4.05
CA LEU A 66 -13.96 7.53 5.01
C LEU A 66 -13.89 8.09 6.42
N GLY A 67 -15.05 8.15 7.08
CA GLY A 67 -15.20 8.73 8.41
C GLY A 67 -15.23 10.27 8.48
N GLN A 68 -15.01 10.96 7.36
CA GLN A 68 -15.05 12.43 7.31
C GLN A 68 -16.44 12.98 6.99
N HIS A 69 -17.35 12.11 6.58
CA HIS A 69 -18.77 12.41 6.38
C HIS A 69 -19.60 11.67 7.41
N ASN A 70 -20.65 12.29 7.89
CA ASN A 70 -21.51 11.70 8.90
C ASN A 70 -22.29 10.50 8.31
N MET A 71 -21.82 9.30 8.59
CA MET A 71 -22.49 8.04 8.26
C MET A 71 -23.07 7.45 9.54
N ALA A 72 -24.40 7.30 9.58
CA ALA A 72 -25.08 6.77 10.77
C ALA A 72 -24.78 5.28 10.98
N SER A 73 -24.74 4.51 9.89
CA SER A 73 -24.48 3.07 9.89
C SER A 73 -23.78 2.64 8.60
N VAL A 74 -23.16 1.48 8.62
CA VAL A 74 -22.59 0.84 7.45
C VAL A 74 -23.69 0.22 6.60
N TYR A 75 -23.71 0.58 5.32
CA TYR A 75 -24.48 -0.09 4.29
C TYR A 75 -23.49 -0.78 3.34
N ASP A 76 -23.52 -2.10 3.26
CA ASP A 76 -22.61 -2.89 2.44
C ASP A 76 -23.40 -3.55 1.30
N ILE A 77 -23.13 -3.13 0.08
CA ILE A 77 -23.82 -3.63 -1.12
C ILE A 77 -23.58 -5.13 -1.30
N GLY A 78 -22.38 -5.62 -1.04
CA GLY A 78 -22.09 -7.04 -1.13
C GLY A 78 -22.94 -7.89 -0.19
N LYS A 79 -23.13 -7.44 1.06
CA LYS A 79 -23.99 -8.09 2.06
C LYS A 79 -25.47 -7.95 1.71
N ILE A 80 -25.88 -6.80 1.20
CA ILE A 80 -27.27 -6.56 0.77
C ILE A 80 -27.61 -7.41 -0.45
N LEU A 81 -26.72 -7.57 -1.42
CA LEU A 81 -26.90 -8.45 -2.57
C LEU A 81 -27.11 -9.92 -2.17
N GLU A 82 -26.50 -10.37 -1.08
CA GLU A 82 -26.66 -11.73 -0.56
C GLU A 82 -27.98 -11.93 0.21
N SER A 83 -28.46 -10.89 0.91
CA SER A 83 -29.61 -10.99 1.83
C SER A 83 -30.93 -10.47 1.24
N ASN A 84 -30.90 -9.29 0.63
CA ASN A 84 -32.09 -8.60 0.09
C ASN A 84 -31.73 -7.68 -1.09
N PRO A 85 -31.39 -8.23 -2.26
CA PRO A 85 -30.97 -7.42 -3.42
C PRO A 85 -32.00 -6.38 -3.88
N GLU A 86 -33.30 -6.61 -3.63
CA GLU A 86 -34.36 -5.67 -3.97
C GLU A 86 -34.25 -4.34 -3.19
N ALA A 87 -33.58 -4.34 -2.04
CA ALA A 87 -33.35 -3.12 -1.27
C ALA A 87 -32.51 -2.08 -2.04
N LEU A 88 -31.58 -2.54 -2.87
CA LEU A 88 -30.74 -1.66 -3.69
C LEU A 88 -31.55 -0.94 -4.78
N GLU A 89 -32.60 -1.57 -5.29
CA GLU A 89 -33.51 -1.03 -6.31
C GLU A 89 -34.70 -0.25 -5.70
N SER A 90 -34.80 -0.16 -4.36
CA SER A 90 -35.89 0.52 -3.65
C SER A 90 -35.51 1.94 -3.27
N THR A 91 -36.42 2.89 -3.48
CA THR A 91 -36.27 4.28 -3.00
C THR A 91 -36.68 4.48 -1.54
N THR A 92 -37.26 3.44 -0.90
CA THR A 92 -37.85 3.53 0.45
C THR A 92 -37.30 2.50 1.42
N SER A 93 -36.36 1.63 0.99
CA SER A 93 -35.77 0.63 1.86
C SER A 93 -34.88 1.28 2.93
N SER A 94 -35.04 0.84 4.18
CA SER A 94 -34.15 1.21 5.28
C SER A 94 -32.81 0.47 5.26
N GLU A 95 -32.72 -0.65 4.56
CA GLU A 95 -31.48 -1.41 4.41
C GLU A 95 -30.53 -0.80 3.38
N SER A 96 -31.09 0.01 2.45
CA SER A 96 -30.32 0.76 1.46
C SER A 96 -30.98 2.13 1.21
N PRO A 97 -30.80 3.08 2.13
CA PRO A 97 -31.46 4.38 2.05
C PRO A 97 -30.94 5.23 0.89
N MET A 98 -31.84 6.06 0.35
CA MET A 98 -31.45 7.07 -0.63
C MET A 98 -30.52 8.11 0.00
N SER A 99 -29.59 8.61 -0.81
CA SER A 99 -28.55 9.60 -0.43
C SER A 99 -27.53 9.09 0.61
N ALA A 100 -27.63 7.84 1.07
CA ALA A 100 -26.65 7.23 1.94
C ALA A 100 -25.43 6.74 1.13
N PHE A 101 -24.28 6.71 1.78
CA PHE A 101 -23.07 6.10 1.27
C PHE A 101 -23.11 4.59 1.55
N HIS A 102 -22.70 3.80 0.56
CA HIS A 102 -22.70 2.34 0.62
C HIS A 102 -21.32 1.83 0.27
N PHE A 103 -20.78 0.96 1.12
CA PHE A 103 -19.58 0.20 0.79
C PHE A 103 -19.91 -0.85 -0.26
N TRP A 104 -19.06 -1.04 -1.25
CA TRP A 104 -19.24 -2.13 -2.22
C TRP A 104 -18.83 -3.49 -1.61
N SER A 105 -17.93 -3.49 -0.62
CA SER A 105 -17.50 -4.65 0.19
C SER A 105 -16.80 -4.17 1.45
N GLU A 106 -16.53 -5.08 2.38
CA GLU A 106 -15.76 -4.80 3.59
C GLU A 106 -14.25 -4.79 3.29
N PRO A 107 -13.54 -3.67 3.57
CA PRO A 107 -12.07 -3.63 3.49
C PRO A 107 -11.42 -4.69 4.38
N LEU A 108 -10.20 -5.14 4.05
CA LEU A 108 -9.47 -6.09 4.90
C LEU A 108 -9.27 -5.53 6.32
N PHE A 109 -9.02 -4.24 6.44
CA PHE A 109 -8.85 -3.54 7.72
C PHE A 109 -10.17 -3.10 8.38
N GLY A 110 -11.32 -3.61 7.91
CA GLY A 110 -12.66 -3.25 8.37
C GLY A 110 -13.15 -1.90 7.82
N TYR A 111 -14.30 -1.44 8.25
CA TYR A 111 -14.88 -0.14 7.85
C TYR A 111 -14.21 1.01 8.60
N TYR A 112 -12.96 1.29 8.28
CA TYR A 112 -12.08 2.22 8.99
C TYR A 112 -12.36 3.70 8.68
N ASN A 113 -11.80 4.56 9.51
CA ASN A 113 -11.75 6.02 9.34
C ASN A 113 -10.36 6.43 8.84
N MET A 114 -10.29 7.43 7.98
CA MET A 114 -9.00 7.94 7.48
C MET A 114 -8.14 8.66 8.55
N CYS A 115 -8.65 8.83 9.76
CA CYS A 115 -7.88 9.27 10.93
C CYS A 115 -7.30 8.10 11.75
N ASP A 116 -7.52 6.85 11.33
CA ASP A 116 -7.00 5.65 11.98
C ASP A 116 -5.53 5.43 11.59
N GLU A 117 -4.59 5.89 12.45
CA GLU A 117 -3.15 5.81 12.20
C GLU A 117 -2.68 4.37 11.95
N TRP A 118 -3.30 3.39 12.62
CA TRP A 118 -2.99 1.98 12.43
C TRP A 118 -3.22 1.54 10.98
N VAL A 119 -4.36 1.91 10.38
CA VAL A 119 -4.67 1.61 8.97
C VAL A 119 -3.77 2.40 8.02
N ILE A 120 -3.57 3.69 8.30
CA ILE A 120 -2.75 4.55 7.43
C ILE A 120 -1.30 4.08 7.41
N SER A 121 -0.77 3.55 8.53
CA SER A 121 0.56 2.93 8.58
C SER A 121 0.64 1.74 7.62
N LYS A 122 -0.33 0.83 7.65
CA LYS A 122 -0.40 -0.33 6.73
C LYS A 122 -0.53 0.11 5.26
N HIS A 123 -1.33 1.15 4.97
CA HIS A 123 -1.44 1.69 3.61
C HIS A 123 -0.10 2.23 3.10
N VAL A 124 0.60 3.03 3.91
CA VAL A 124 1.88 3.63 3.50
C VAL A 124 2.93 2.53 3.26
N GLU A 125 2.98 1.53 4.12
CA GLU A 125 3.86 0.38 3.94
C GLU A 125 3.55 -0.39 2.65
N MET A 126 2.28 -0.79 2.45
CA MET A 126 1.85 -1.51 1.24
C MET A 126 2.16 -0.73 -0.04
N LEU A 127 1.90 0.58 -0.06
CA LEU A 127 2.12 1.42 -1.23
C LEU A 127 3.61 1.69 -1.47
N THR A 128 4.42 1.75 -0.41
CA THR A 128 5.88 1.84 -0.51
C THR A 128 6.47 0.55 -1.09
N TYR A 129 6.10 -0.61 -0.56
CA TYR A 129 6.55 -1.91 -1.07
C TYR A 129 6.09 -2.18 -2.51
N SER A 130 4.96 -1.63 -2.93
CA SER A 130 4.50 -1.72 -4.32
C SER A 130 5.23 -0.77 -5.27
N MET A 131 6.14 0.09 -4.77
CA MET A 131 6.90 1.08 -5.55
C MET A 131 6.02 2.16 -6.19
N VAL A 132 4.97 2.60 -5.51
CA VAL A 132 4.19 3.79 -5.87
C VAL A 132 5.01 5.03 -5.57
N ASP A 133 5.19 5.93 -6.55
CA ASP A 133 6.04 7.12 -6.41
C ASP A 133 5.30 8.29 -5.76
N TYR A 134 4.00 8.40 -6.00
CA TYR A 134 3.21 9.47 -5.38
C TYR A 134 1.73 9.12 -5.25
N LEU A 135 1.11 9.72 -4.24
CA LEU A 135 -0.33 9.71 -4.03
C LEU A 135 -0.93 11.00 -4.60
N TYR A 136 -1.97 10.89 -5.42
CA TYR A 136 -2.79 12.03 -5.76
C TYR A 136 -4.10 11.96 -4.99
N ILE A 137 -4.23 12.91 -4.04
CA ILE A 137 -5.24 12.88 -3.00
C ILE A 137 -6.47 13.65 -3.44
N ASP A 138 -7.63 13.01 -3.39
CA ASP A 138 -8.90 13.62 -3.77
C ASP A 138 -9.38 14.66 -2.74
N LEU A 139 -9.38 15.91 -3.16
CA LEU A 139 -10.00 17.03 -2.47
C LEU A 139 -11.06 17.72 -3.33
N THR A 140 -11.61 17.03 -4.34
CA THR A 140 -12.58 17.63 -5.27
C THR A 140 -13.89 18.02 -4.59
N ASN A 141 -14.22 17.38 -3.47
CA ASN A 141 -15.38 17.71 -2.64
C ASN A 141 -15.10 18.79 -1.58
N CYS A 142 -13.86 19.27 -1.47
CA CYS A 142 -13.47 20.34 -0.57
C CYS A 142 -13.75 21.71 -1.18
N SER A 143 -15.02 22.06 -1.33
CA SER A 143 -15.47 23.41 -1.78
C SER A 143 -15.87 24.26 -0.59
N ASP A 144 -15.71 25.58 -0.75
CA ASP A 144 -16.11 26.67 0.15
C ASP A 144 -16.68 26.31 1.52
N GLY A 145 -15.84 25.83 2.42
CA GLY A 145 -16.12 25.76 3.86
C GLY A 145 -16.79 24.50 4.39
N VAL A 146 -17.12 23.49 3.57
CA VAL A 146 -17.84 22.30 4.04
C VAL A 146 -16.89 21.18 4.48
N HIS A 147 -15.80 20.93 3.78
CA HIS A 147 -14.80 19.91 4.14
C HIS A 147 -13.39 20.45 3.89
N ASN A 148 -12.98 21.41 4.66
CA ASN A 148 -11.73 22.13 4.49
C ASN A 148 -10.51 21.19 4.47
N ILE A 149 -10.21 20.63 3.28
CA ILE A 149 -9.05 19.75 3.01
C ILE A 149 -8.97 18.46 3.83
N TYR A 150 -10.06 17.99 4.46
CA TYR A 150 -10.05 16.83 5.36
C TYR A 150 -8.87 16.90 6.35
N THR A 151 -8.78 17.98 7.10
CA THR A 151 -7.58 18.40 7.82
C THR A 151 -7.00 17.30 8.71
N GLU A 152 -7.85 16.63 9.50
CA GLU A 152 -7.39 15.59 10.44
C GLU A 152 -6.83 14.37 9.71
N ALA A 153 -7.54 13.87 8.70
CA ALA A 153 -7.08 12.74 7.90
C ALA A 153 -5.81 13.08 7.10
N THR A 154 -5.72 14.32 6.58
CA THR A 154 -4.52 14.81 5.89
C THR A 154 -3.33 14.89 6.85
N ASP A 155 -3.52 15.39 8.07
CA ASP A 155 -2.46 15.47 9.09
C ASP A 155 -1.94 14.08 9.48
N VAL A 156 -2.83 13.09 9.67
CA VAL A 156 -2.44 11.70 9.96
C VAL A 156 -1.62 11.12 8.82
N LEU A 157 -2.10 11.21 7.58
CA LEU A 157 -1.39 10.68 6.42
C LEU A 157 0.00 11.30 6.26
N LEU A 158 0.10 12.65 6.33
CA LEU A 158 1.39 13.33 6.21
C LEU A 158 2.35 12.99 7.35
N SER A 159 1.83 12.80 8.56
CA SER A 159 2.62 12.41 9.72
C SER A 159 3.21 11.01 9.56
N VAL A 160 2.42 10.04 9.09
CA VAL A 160 2.90 8.66 8.85
C VAL A 160 3.91 8.62 7.71
N LEU A 161 3.64 9.30 6.60
CA LEU A 161 4.61 9.40 5.49
C LEU A 161 5.94 10.02 5.95
N ASP A 162 5.91 11.11 6.72
CA ASP A 162 7.10 11.78 7.25
C ASP A 162 7.87 10.90 8.23
N LYS A 163 7.16 10.15 9.08
CA LYS A 163 7.73 9.17 10.01
C LYS A 163 8.56 8.12 9.25
N TYR A 164 7.99 7.48 8.26
CA TYR A 164 8.67 6.42 7.51
C TYR A 164 9.72 6.96 6.55
N GLN A 165 9.53 8.15 5.96
CA GLN A 165 10.57 8.82 5.20
C GLN A 165 11.82 9.09 6.06
N LYS A 166 11.65 9.48 7.32
CA LYS A 166 12.74 9.70 8.28
C LYS A 166 13.47 8.42 8.67
N GLN A 167 12.83 7.27 8.53
CA GLN A 167 13.45 5.96 8.70
C GLN A 167 14.26 5.53 7.47
N GLY A 168 14.18 6.27 6.36
CA GLY A 168 14.95 6.02 5.14
C GLY A 168 14.15 5.38 4.01
N PHE A 169 12.85 5.13 4.19
CA PHE A 169 12.01 4.58 3.14
C PHE A 169 11.68 5.63 2.07
N ASP A 170 11.66 5.22 0.82
CA ASP A 170 11.18 6.04 -0.29
C ASP A 170 9.66 5.96 -0.39
N VAL A 171 9.01 6.57 0.60
CA VAL A 171 7.55 6.61 0.68
C VAL A 171 6.95 7.43 -0.47
N PRO A 172 5.71 7.14 -0.89
CA PRO A 172 5.05 7.92 -1.92
C PRO A 172 5.02 9.41 -1.59
N LYS A 173 5.34 10.25 -2.57
CA LYS A 173 5.19 11.70 -2.47
C LYS A 173 3.71 12.09 -2.56
N VAL A 174 3.37 13.34 -2.33
CA VAL A 174 1.98 13.80 -2.25
C VAL A 174 1.69 14.88 -3.28
N VAL A 175 0.56 14.72 -3.97
CA VAL A 175 -0.10 15.69 -4.82
C VAL A 175 -1.55 15.83 -4.37
N PHE A 176 -2.06 17.05 -4.27
CA PHE A 176 -3.48 17.24 -3.99
C PHE A 176 -4.23 17.51 -5.30
N MET A 177 -5.36 16.82 -5.49
CA MET A 177 -6.28 17.01 -6.60
C MET A 177 -7.49 17.81 -6.13
N THR A 178 -7.66 19.00 -6.69
CA THR A 178 -8.75 19.92 -6.30
C THR A 178 -9.77 20.04 -7.42
N SER A 179 -10.98 20.49 -7.09
CA SER A 179 -12.01 20.77 -8.10
C SER A 179 -11.54 21.82 -9.11
N GLY A 180 -11.85 21.60 -10.38
CA GLY A 180 -11.51 22.53 -11.44
C GLY A 180 -12.17 23.91 -11.31
N ASP A 181 -13.39 23.97 -10.76
CA ASP A 181 -14.20 25.20 -10.71
C ASP A 181 -14.22 25.86 -9.32
N ASN A 182 -14.11 25.09 -8.24
CA ASN A 182 -14.28 25.57 -6.87
C ASN A 182 -13.07 25.26 -5.96
N GLY A 183 -11.97 24.80 -6.53
CA GLY A 183 -10.80 24.36 -5.76
C GLY A 183 -9.94 25.46 -5.14
N ALA A 184 -10.19 26.75 -5.45
CA ALA A 184 -9.36 27.85 -4.96
C ALA A 184 -9.24 27.90 -3.43
N ALA A 185 -10.35 27.66 -2.72
CA ALA A 185 -10.35 27.63 -1.25
C ALA A 185 -9.47 26.51 -0.70
N ALA A 186 -9.56 25.29 -1.28
CA ALA A 186 -8.71 24.17 -0.90
C ALA A 186 -7.23 24.46 -1.17
N VAL A 187 -6.89 25.01 -2.34
CA VAL A 187 -5.50 25.38 -2.67
C VAL A 187 -4.94 26.41 -1.70
N ARG A 188 -5.72 27.45 -1.36
CA ARG A 188 -5.31 28.46 -0.36
C ARG A 188 -5.11 27.84 1.01
N ALA A 189 -6.02 26.97 1.44
CA ALA A 189 -5.92 26.27 2.73
C ALA A 189 -4.67 25.38 2.81
N LEU A 190 -4.42 24.56 1.79
CA LEU A 190 -3.22 23.73 1.67
C LEU A 190 -1.95 24.58 1.73
N TYR A 191 -1.90 25.68 0.92
CA TYR A 191 -0.76 26.56 0.89
C TYR A 191 -0.47 27.17 2.26
N GLN A 192 -1.47 27.74 2.92
CA GLN A 192 -1.29 28.40 4.22
C GLN A 192 -0.93 27.41 5.33
N ARG A 193 -1.51 26.18 5.30
CA ARG A 193 -1.28 25.19 6.36
C ARG A 193 0.06 24.48 6.24
N TYR A 194 0.42 24.02 5.04
CA TYR A 194 1.55 23.11 4.86
C TYR A 194 2.72 23.72 4.08
N TYR A 195 2.46 24.34 2.94
CA TYR A 195 3.52 24.75 2.02
C TYR A 195 4.22 26.02 2.45
N LYS A 196 3.48 27.04 2.85
CA LYS A 196 4.07 28.33 3.27
C LYS A 196 4.91 28.21 4.55
N PRO A 197 4.52 27.43 5.57
CA PRO A 197 5.37 27.14 6.73
C PRO A 197 6.55 26.22 6.41
N GLY A 198 6.56 25.57 5.26
CA GLY A 198 7.60 24.60 4.87
C GLY A 198 7.49 23.25 5.56
N LEU A 199 6.28 22.86 6.01
CA LEU A 199 6.02 21.55 6.60
C LEU A 199 6.11 20.47 5.52
N TYR A 200 6.64 19.31 5.88
CA TYR A 200 6.70 18.12 5.01
C TYR A 200 7.29 18.39 3.61
N LYS A 201 8.24 19.31 3.49
CA LYS A 201 8.77 19.82 2.21
C LYS A 201 9.33 18.73 1.28
N ASP A 202 9.78 17.62 1.85
CA ASP A 202 10.39 16.50 1.15
C ASP A 202 9.35 15.45 0.71
N LEU A 203 8.09 15.60 1.12
CA LEU A 203 6.96 14.79 0.67
C LEU A 203 6.24 15.35 -0.57
N TRP A 204 6.49 16.62 -0.96
CA TRP A 204 5.76 17.21 -2.07
C TRP A 204 6.28 16.71 -3.41
N TYR A 205 5.40 16.11 -4.19
CA TYR A 205 5.75 15.59 -5.52
C TYR A 205 6.12 16.72 -6.49
N ARG A 206 7.21 16.51 -7.21
CA ARG A 206 7.79 17.48 -8.16
C ARG A 206 8.18 16.74 -9.43
N PRO A 207 7.27 16.58 -10.41
CA PRO A 207 7.57 15.81 -11.61
C PRO A 207 8.76 16.43 -12.36
N ALA A 208 9.68 15.57 -12.79
CA ALA A 208 10.84 15.96 -13.58
C ALA A 208 10.47 16.10 -15.07
N THR A 209 9.51 16.97 -15.37
CA THR A 209 9.03 17.23 -16.73
C THR A 209 9.62 18.54 -17.28
N ALA A 210 9.69 18.68 -18.62
CA ALA A 210 10.28 19.85 -19.26
C ALA A 210 9.50 21.14 -18.93
N ASP A 211 8.20 21.06 -18.73
CA ASP A 211 7.32 22.17 -18.37
C ASP A 211 7.37 22.53 -16.87
N ASN A 212 7.97 21.67 -16.03
CA ASN A 212 8.29 21.95 -14.63
C ASN A 212 9.78 22.24 -14.39
N ALA A 213 10.44 22.97 -15.29
CA ALA A 213 11.86 23.29 -15.18
C ALA A 213 12.25 24.02 -13.87
N GLY A 214 11.27 24.64 -13.20
CA GLY A 214 11.44 25.27 -11.89
C GLY A 214 11.39 24.31 -10.71
N ASN A 215 11.22 23.01 -10.92
CA ASN A 215 11.09 21.98 -9.89
C ASN A 215 10.10 22.36 -8.77
N LYS A 216 8.93 22.87 -9.17
CA LYS A 216 7.87 23.30 -8.25
C LYS A 216 7.04 22.12 -7.79
N PRO A 217 6.47 22.14 -6.55
CA PRO A 217 5.48 21.18 -6.15
C PRO A 217 4.28 21.18 -7.10
N MET A 218 3.85 19.98 -7.50
CA MET A 218 2.67 19.84 -8.36
C MET A 218 1.38 19.95 -7.55
N ILE A 219 0.38 20.58 -8.16
CA ILE A 219 -1.01 20.57 -7.70
C ILE A 219 -1.95 20.34 -8.88
N LEU A 220 -2.92 19.46 -8.69
CA LEU A 220 -3.91 19.16 -9.71
C LEU A 220 -5.12 20.07 -9.53
N GLY A 221 -5.37 20.91 -10.54
CA GLY A 221 -6.45 21.87 -10.52
C GLY A 221 -6.25 22.97 -11.55
N ASN A 222 -7.30 23.78 -11.74
CA ASN A 222 -7.27 24.88 -12.68
C ASN A 222 -6.71 26.16 -12.04
N SER A 223 -5.54 26.61 -12.48
CA SER A 223 -4.91 27.84 -11.96
C SER A 223 -5.75 29.11 -12.17
N LEU A 224 -6.66 29.10 -13.16
CA LEU A 224 -7.54 30.24 -13.45
C LEU A 224 -8.56 30.52 -12.32
N MET A 225 -8.76 29.59 -11.38
CA MET A 225 -9.61 29.81 -10.20
C MET A 225 -8.96 30.75 -9.17
N LEU A 226 -7.65 30.96 -9.23
CA LEU A 226 -6.90 31.86 -8.34
C LEU A 226 -6.92 33.28 -8.90
N GLN A 227 -7.94 34.07 -8.55
CA GLN A 227 -8.20 35.38 -9.15
C GLN A 227 -7.94 36.57 -8.21
N GLU A 228 -7.65 36.31 -6.94
CA GLU A 228 -7.37 37.38 -5.98
C GLU A 228 -5.93 37.87 -6.09
N ALA A 229 -5.69 39.14 -5.80
CA ALA A 229 -4.33 39.70 -5.82
C ALA A 229 -3.38 38.99 -4.85
N SER A 230 -3.92 38.45 -3.75
CA SER A 230 -3.21 37.62 -2.76
C SER A 230 -2.78 36.25 -3.31
N ASP A 231 -3.38 35.78 -4.39
CA ASP A 231 -3.10 34.46 -4.96
C ASP A 231 -1.82 34.40 -5.79
N GLN A 232 -1.23 35.56 -6.12
CA GLN A 232 -0.03 35.61 -6.96
C GLN A 232 1.15 34.84 -6.38
N GLU A 233 1.31 34.84 -5.05
CA GLU A 233 2.32 34.03 -4.35
C GLU A 233 2.07 32.53 -4.57
N ILE A 234 0.82 32.10 -4.44
CA ILE A 234 0.39 30.70 -4.60
C ILE A 234 0.58 30.25 -6.05
N PHE A 235 0.14 31.07 -7.00
CA PHE A 235 0.29 30.80 -8.43
C PHE A 235 1.77 30.62 -8.83
N ASN A 236 2.67 31.43 -8.27
CA ASN A 236 4.09 31.33 -8.56
C ASN A 236 4.77 30.14 -7.86
N PHE A 237 4.19 29.64 -6.79
CA PHE A 237 4.75 28.57 -5.98
C PHE A 237 4.55 27.19 -6.59
N PHE A 238 3.35 26.89 -7.10
CA PHE A 238 2.99 25.59 -7.62
C PHE A 238 3.26 25.42 -9.12
N TYR A 239 3.46 24.17 -9.52
CA TYR A 239 3.25 23.69 -10.87
C TYR A 239 1.81 23.17 -10.99
N PHE A 240 0.96 23.90 -11.71
CA PHE A 240 -0.43 23.52 -11.92
C PHE A 240 -0.57 22.61 -13.12
N LYS A 241 -1.36 21.53 -12.97
CA LYS A 241 -1.78 20.67 -14.07
C LYS A 241 -3.30 20.47 -14.00
N ASN A 242 -3.98 20.78 -15.10
CA ASN A 242 -5.42 20.59 -15.18
C ASN A 242 -5.74 19.10 -15.20
N VAL A 243 -6.77 18.69 -14.46
CA VAL A 243 -7.29 17.33 -14.51
C VAL A 243 -8.13 17.17 -15.77
N GLN A 244 -7.91 16.11 -16.53
CA GLN A 244 -8.73 15.79 -17.70
C GLN A 244 -10.17 15.50 -17.27
N ASN A 245 -11.12 16.20 -17.86
CA ASN A 245 -12.52 15.86 -17.69
C ASN A 245 -12.77 14.50 -18.35
N PRO A 246 -13.21 13.49 -17.60
CA PRO A 246 -13.42 12.14 -18.13
C PRO A 246 -14.41 12.07 -19.30
N ASN A 247 -15.36 13.01 -19.35
CA ASN A 247 -16.38 13.12 -20.41
C ASN A 247 -16.00 14.08 -21.53
N GLY A 248 -14.81 14.71 -21.42
CA GLY A 248 -14.31 15.68 -22.38
C GLY A 248 -13.43 15.04 -23.45
N VAL A 249 -13.27 15.76 -24.56
CA VAL A 249 -12.24 15.41 -25.54
C VAL A 249 -10.88 15.43 -24.84
N PRO A 250 -10.03 14.40 -25.02
CA PRO A 250 -8.70 14.41 -24.46
C PRO A 250 -7.87 15.63 -24.86
N ILE A 251 -7.20 16.22 -23.88
CA ILE A 251 -6.26 17.33 -24.06
C ILE A 251 -4.90 16.84 -23.58
N ASP A 252 -3.94 16.74 -24.46
CA ASP A 252 -2.63 16.11 -24.22
C ASP A 252 -1.88 16.64 -22.99
N ASP A 253 -2.05 17.93 -22.67
CA ASP A 253 -1.39 18.56 -21.51
C ASP A 253 -2.13 18.34 -20.19
N ASN A 254 -3.32 17.74 -20.21
CA ASN A 254 -4.07 17.47 -18.99
C ASN A 254 -3.53 16.24 -18.26
N TYR A 255 -3.77 16.20 -16.94
CA TYR A 255 -3.49 15.06 -16.10
C TYR A 255 -4.62 14.03 -16.21
N PRO A 256 -4.36 12.80 -16.64
CA PRO A 256 -5.39 11.78 -16.70
C PRO A 256 -5.69 11.23 -15.31
N TRP A 257 -6.90 11.46 -14.84
CA TRP A 257 -7.40 10.85 -13.60
C TRP A 257 -7.95 9.45 -13.89
N ILE A 258 -8.91 9.37 -14.79
CA ILE A 258 -9.52 8.12 -15.26
C ILE A 258 -9.80 8.25 -16.75
N ASP A 259 -9.60 7.18 -17.49
CA ASP A 259 -9.94 7.14 -18.92
C ASP A 259 -11.29 6.46 -19.10
N PHE A 260 -12.32 7.25 -19.45
CA PHE A 260 -13.65 6.77 -19.82
C PHE A 260 -13.69 6.54 -21.32
N GLY A 261 -13.21 5.46 -21.81
CA GLY A 261 -13.30 5.21 -23.24
C GLY A 261 -14.71 5.44 -23.79
N GLU A 262 -14.84 6.24 -24.85
CA GLU A 262 -16.14 6.59 -25.46
C GLU A 262 -16.85 5.37 -26.07
N ASP A 263 -16.11 4.35 -26.47
CA ASP A 263 -16.62 3.16 -27.13
C ASP A 263 -16.11 1.88 -26.46
N ILE A 264 -17.01 1.11 -25.86
CA ILE A 264 -16.70 -0.18 -25.26
C ILE A 264 -16.20 -1.23 -26.28
N PHE A 265 -16.53 -1.06 -27.56
CA PHE A 265 -16.13 -1.97 -28.64
C PHE A 265 -14.85 -1.55 -29.35
N ASN A 266 -14.41 -0.30 -29.16
CA ASN A 266 -13.18 0.22 -29.73
C ASN A 266 -12.42 1.03 -28.67
N PRO A 267 -11.91 0.36 -27.66
CA PRO A 267 -11.28 1.03 -26.53
C PRO A 267 -9.97 1.70 -26.97
N ALA A 268 -9.87 2.98 -26.71
CA ALA A 268 -8.63 3.70 -26.79
C ALA A 268 -8.22 4.09 -25.36
N GLN A 269 -6.96 3.89 -25.04
CA GLN A 269 -6.32 4.42 -23.84
C GLN A 269 -5.39 5.55 -24.30
N HIS A 270 -5.72 6.78 -23.90
CA HIS A 270 -5.02 7.95 -24.41
C HIS A 270 -3.68 8.19 -23.69
N ASN A 271 -2.66 8.58 -24.46
CA ASN A 271 -1.39 9.04 -23.91
C ASN A 271 -1.39 10.58 -23.83
N TYR A 272 -1.44 11.12 -22.63
CA TYR A 272 -1.44 12.55 -22.32
C TYR A 272 0.00 13.07 -22.18
N SER A 273 0.71 13.22 -23.29
CA SER A 273 2.12 13.68 -23.30
C SER A 273 3.04 12.90 -22.35
N GLY A 274 2.92 11.58 -22.35
CA GLY A 274 3.70 10.69 -21.51
C GLY A 274 3.00 10.21 -20.23
N TRP A 275 1.79 10.69 -19.97
CA TRP A 275 0.93 10.26 -18.86
C TRP A 275 -0.18 9.34 -19.36
N MET A 276 -0.51 8.29 -18.63
CA MET A 276 -1.59 7.37 -18.98
C MET A 276 -2.35 6.96 -17.72
N ALA A 277 -3.68 6.96 -17.78
CA ALA A 277 -4.51 6.43 -16.70
C ALA A 277 -4.67 4.92 -16.82
N VAL A 278 -4.68 4.24 -15.68
CA VAL A 278 -4.98 2.81 -15.55
C VAL A 278 -5.97 2.63 -14.40
N SER A 279 -7.09 1.95 -14.64
CA SER A 279 -8.14 1.74 -13.64
C SER A 279 -8.59 0.30 -13.63
N VAL A 280 -8.93 -0.22 -12.46
CA VAL A 280 -9.45 -1.59 -12.32
C VAL A 280 -10.79 -1.73 -13.05
N ALA A 281 -11.66 -0.73 -12.88
CA ALA A 281 -12.92 -0.59 -13.62
C ALA A 281 -13.05 0.83 -14.16
N GLN A 282 -13.80 0.98 -15.25
CA GLN A 282 -14.01 2.26 -15.92
C GLN A 282 -15.49 2.47 -16.21
N HIS A 283 -15.93 3.71 -16.10
CA HIS A 283 -17.27 4.12 -16.54
C HIS A 283 -17.21 4.61 -17.98
N THR A 284 -18.26 4.42 -18.72
CA THR A 284 -18.44 4.99 -20.05
C THR A 284 -19.51 6.07 -20.01
N HIS A 285 -19.35 7.12 -20.80
CA HIS A 285 -20.39 8.13 -21.05
C HIS A 285 -20.94 8.87 -19.83
N GLY A 286 -20.11 9.50 -19.03
CA GLY A 286 -20.58 10.42 -17.99
C GLY A 286 -21.49 9.80 -16.96
N ALA A 287 -21.52 8.51 -16.95
CA ALA A 287 -22.30 7.79 -16.00
C ALA A 287 -21.37 7.29 -14.91
N PHE A 288 -21.64 7.71 -13.74
CA PHE A 288 -21.23 7.05 -12.53
C PHE A 288 -21.63 5.58 -12.56
N SER A 289 -21.05 4.72 -11.74
CA SER A 289 -21.46 3.33 -11.70
C SER A 289 -22.95 3.23 -11.40
N TRP A 290 -23.62 2.42 -12.17
CA TRP A 290 -25.07 2.34 -12.13
C TRP A 290 -25.49 1.00 -11.56
N SER A 291 -26.64 0.97 -10.89
CA SER A 291 -27.33 -0.28 -10.63
C SER A 291 -27.72 -1.00 -11.93
N ALA A 292 -27.98 -2.27 -11.81
CA ALA A 292 -28.24 -3.33 -12.79
C ALA A 292 -28.45 -3.01 -14.28
N GLU A 293 -29.10 -1.91 -14.67
CA GLU A 293 -29.47 -1.67 -16.07
C GLU A 293 -28.30 -1.12 -16.94
N ASN A 294 -27.32 -0.42 -16.37
CA ASN A 294 -26.25 0.19 -17.14
C ASN A 294 -24.91 -0.54 -17.02
N ARG A 295 -24.85 -1.70 -16.37
CA ARG A 295 -23.67 -2.59 -16.31
C ARG A 295 -23.10 -2.88 -17.69
N LEU A 296 -23.92 -2.96 -18.70
CA LEU A 296 -23.52 -3.28 -20.06
C LEU A 296 -22.67 -2.19 -20.73
N TYR A 297 -22.68 -0.97 -20.21
CA TYR A 297 -21.97 0.16 -20.79
C TYR A 297 -20.70 0.54 -20.04
N ASN A 298 -20.49 -0.01 -18.85
CA ASN A 298 -19.28 0.18 -18.07
C ASN A 298 -18.29 -0.96 -18.30
N ARG A 299 -17.01 -0.65 -18.25
CA ARG A 299 -15.95 -1.66 -18.28
C ARG A 299 -15.61 -2.05 -16.86
N GLY A 300 -16.15 -3.17 -16.43
CA GLY A 300 -15.83 -3.76 -15.13
C GLY A 300 -14.45 -4.42 -15.11
N ARG A 301 -14.12 -5.02 -13.98
CA ARG A 301 -12.87 -5.79 -13.78
C ARG A 301 -12.70 -6.91 -14.81
N GLY A 302 -13.79 -7.58 -15.17
CA GLY A 302 -13.82 -8.71 -16.11
C GLY A 302 -14.02 -8.32 -17.57
N TRP A 303 -14.00 -7.04 -17.90
CA TRP A 303 -14.09 -6.59 -19.28
C TRP A 303 -12.84 -6.97 -20.08
N SER A 304 -13.03 -7.31 -21.37
CA SER A 304 -11.92 -7.58 -22.29
C SER A 304 -12.15 -6.92 -23.64
N PRO A 305 -11.14 -6.38 -24.29
CA PRO A 305 -11.23 -5.82 -25.64
C PRO A 305 -11.52 -6.88 -26.71
N GLU A 306 -11.29 -8.15 -26.43
CA GLU A 306 -11.49 -9.26 -27.39
C GLU A 306 -12.97 -9.43 -27.79
N ASP A 307 -13.87 -9.25 -26.81
CA ASP A 307 -15.33 -9.40 -27.03
C ASP A 307 -16.15 -8.17 -26.62
N GLY A 308 -15.51 -7.17 -25.97
CA GLY A 308 -16.16 -5.97 -25.46
C GLY A 308 -17.14 -6.21 -24.30
N LEU A 309 -17.04 -7.35 -23.60
CA LEU A 309 -17.99 -7.77 -22.59
C LEU A 309 -17.36 -7.89 -21.20
N ASN A 310 -18.17 -7.60 -20.19
CA ASN A 310 -17.87 -7.97 -18.80
C ASN A 310 -18.13 -9.46 -18.59
N ASN A 311 -17.25 -10.13 -17.86
CA ASN A 311 -17.37 -11.56 -17.56
C ASN A 311 -16.93 -11.83 -16.11
N ALA A 312 -17.80 -12.39 -15.30
CA ALA A 312 -17.55 -12.64 -13.88
C ALA A 312 -16.34 -13.58 -13.67
N GLY A 313 -16.08 -14.54 -14.55
CA GLY A 313 -14.89 -15.40 -14.47
C GLY A 313 -13.57 -14.67 -14.76
N ARG A 314 -13.63 -13.55 -15.48
CA ARG A 314 -12.49 -12.66 -15.73
C ARG A 314 -12.36 -11.55 -14.69
N ALA A 315 -13.44 -11.27 -13.94
CA ALA A 315 -13.43 -10.21 -12.90
C ALA A 315 -12.41 -10.50 -11.81
N LEU A 316 -12.29 -11.75 -11.36
CA LEU A 316 -11.29 -12.17 -10.38
C LEU A 316 -9.85 -12.05 -10.91
N LYS A 317 -9.65 -12.05 -12.23
CA LYS A 317 -8.36 -11.85 -12.88
C LYS A 317 -8.09 -10.39 -13.23
N ASN A 318 -9.04 -9.50 -12.98
CA ASN A 318 -8.97 -8.07 -13.34
C ASN A 318 -8.49 -7.85 -14.79
N SER A 319 -9.13 -8.51 -15.77
CA SER A 319 -8.68 -8.51 -17.17
C SER A 319 -8.61 -7.12 -17.78
N ASN A 320 -9.54 -6.22 -17.42
CA ASN A 320 -9.51 -4.82 -17.84
C ASN A 320 -8.28 -4.08 -17.32
N PHE A 321 -7.94 -4.30 -16.05
CA PHE A 321 -6.77 -3.71 -15.42
C PHE A 321 -5.47 -4.18 -16.09
N GLN A 322 -5.36 -5.48 -16.36
CA GLN A 322 -4.20 -6.04 -17.05
C GLN A 322 -4.04 -5.48 -18.46
N TRP A 323 -5.14 -5.42 -19.22
CA TRP A 323 -5.09 -4.86 -20.57
C TRP A 323 -4.58 -3.40 -20.59
N GLN A 324 -5.01 -2.56 -19.66
CA GLN A 324 -4.55 -1.17 -19.58
C GLN A 324 -3.07 -1.10 -19.19
N TRP A 325 -2.62 -1.95 -18.27
CA TRP A 325 -1.21 -2.05 -17.92
C TRP A 325 -0.35 -2.53 -19.09
N ASP A 326 -0.81 -3.53 -19.84
CA ASP A 326 -0.08 -4.03 -21.01
C ASP A 326 0.12 -2.92 -22.05
N ASN A 327 -0.87 -2.06 -22.25
CA ASN A 327 -0.74 -0.89 -23.11
C ASN A 327 0.32 0.10 -22.58
N ALA A 328 0.32 0.38 -21.30
CA ALA A 328 1.28 1.30 -20.68
C ALA A 328 2.71 0.72 -20.68
N ILE A 329 2.88 -0.56 -20.33
CA ILE A 329 4.16 -1.26 -20.28
C ILE A 329 4.83 -1.28 -21.66
N ASN A 330 4.05 -1.61 -22.70
CA ASN A 330 4.54 -1.76 -24.07
C ASN A 330 4.70 -0.41 -24.82
N ASN A 331 4.36 0.71 -24.21
CA ASN A 331 4.50 2.02 -24.84
C ASN A 331 5.72 2.78 -24.28
N GLU A 332 6.77 2.90 -25.10
CA GLU A 332 8.03 3.57 -24.74
C GLU A 332 7.85 5.08 -24.44
N ASN A 333 6.77 5.69 -24.93
CA ASN A 333 6.47 7.10 -24.71
C ASN A 333 5.63 7.34 -23.44
N VAL A 334 5.33 6.31 -22.66
CA VAL A 334 4.66 6.43 -21.35
C VAL A 334 5.71 6.41 -20.25
N HIS A 335 5.78 7.51 -19.52
CA HIS A 335 6.70 7.68 -18.39
C HIS A 335 5.96 7.73 -17.05
N PHE A 336 4.67 8.08 -17.06
CA PHE A 336 3.86 8.24 -15.87
C PHE A 336 2.56 7.45 -16.02
N VAL A 337 2.30 6.57 -15.07
CA VAL A 337 1.03 5.84 -14.97
C VAL A 337 0.27 6.34 -13.75
N ASN A 338 -0.98 6.76 -13.94
CA ASN A 338 -1.88 7.16 -12.87
C ASN A 338 -2.89 6.05 -12.62
N VAL A 339 -2.79 5.41 -11.48
CA VAL A 339 -3.66 4.30 -11.10
C VAL A 339 -4.85 4.80 -10.31
N THR A 340 -6.06 4.43 -10.71
CA THR A 340 -7.31 4.79 -10.05
C THR A 340 -8.05 3.53 -9.64
N GLY A 341 -8.19 3.21 -8.35
CA GLY A 341 -7.86 3.93 -7.13
C GLY A 341 -7.39 2.98 -6.04
N TRP A 342 -6.96 3.52 -4.91
CA TRP A 342 -6.58 2.67 -3.78
C TRP A 342 -7.79 2.24 -2.96
N ASN A 343 -8.56 3.21 -2.41
CA ASN A 343 -9.50 2.99 -1.30
C ASN A 343 -10.80 3.80 -1.37
N GLU A 344 -11.38 3.99 -2.55
CA GLU A 344 -12.68 4.66 -2.73
C GLU A 344 -13.84 3.67 -2.48
N TRP A 345 -13.94 3.16 -1.27
CA TRP A 345 -14.83 2.07 -0.88
C TRP A 345 -16.32 2.36 -0.97
N VAL A 346 -16.71 3.64 -1.03
CA VAL A 346 -18.11 4.05 -0.86
C VAL A 346 -18.70 4.70 -2.10
N ALA A 347 -19.96 4.38 -2.35
CA ALA A 347 -20.81 4.95 -3.40
C ALA A 347 -22.05 5.59 -2.80
N GLN A 348 -22.43 6.77 -3.25
CA GLN A 348 -23.67 7.39 -2.83
C GLN A 348 -24.84 6.90 -3.70
N LYS A 349 -25.94 6.45 -3.05
CA LYS A 349 -27.14 6.05 -3.73
C LYS A 349 -28.00 7.26 -4.13
N LEU A 350 -28.21 7.49 -5.40
CA LEU A 350 -28.88 8.67 -5.95
C LEU A 350 -29.98 8.29 -6.97
N ILE A 351 -30.81 9.27 -7.34
CA ILE A 351 -31.61 9.22 -8.55
C ILE A 351 -30.86 9.98 -9.65
N PHE A 352 -30.53 9.29 -10.71
CA PHE A 352 -29.94 9.90 -11.89
C PHE A 352 -30.73 9.46 -13.12
N GLN A 353 -31.16 10.41 -13.98
CA GLN A 353 -31.99 10.16 -15.14
C GLN A 353 -33.25 9.30 -14.84
N ASN A 354 -33.91 9.57 -13.71
CA ASN A 354 -35.10 8.84 -13.20
C ASN A 354 -34.84 7.37 -12.83
N LYS A 355 -33.59 6.96 -12.59
CA LYS A 355 -33.20 5.62 -12.15
C LYS A 355 -32.37 5.70 -10.89
N ILE A 356 -32.39 4.64 -10.10
CA ILE A 356 -31.45 4.49 -8.98
C ILE A 356 -30.06 4.24 -9.54
N ALA A 357 -29.09 5.03 -9.08
CA ALA A 357 -27.68 4.91 -9.41
C ALA A 357 -26.83 4.96 -8.15
N PHE A 358 -25.67 4.35 -8.20
CA PHE A 358 -24.61 4.48 -7.22
C PHE A 358 -23.44 5.21 -7.87
N THR A 359 -22.93 6.24 -7.23
CA THR A 359 -21.75 6.95 -7.72
C THR A 359 -20.50 6.11 -7.52
N ASP A 360 -19.58 6.13 -8.48
CA ASP A 360 -18.22 5.61 -8.44
C ASP A 360 -18.07 4.08 -8.37
N CYS A 361 -18.66 3.38 -7.43
CA CYS A 361 -18.60 1.93 -7.33
C CYS A 361 -19.93 1.33 -6.90
N TYR A 362 -20.28 0.17 -7.46
CA TYR A 362 -21.52 -0.53 -7.11
C TYR A 362 -21.22 -1.88 -6.46
N ASP A 363 -20.44 -2.72 -7.12
CA ASP A 363 -20.08 -4.06 -6.67
C ASP A 363 -18.63 -4.36 -7.04
N TYR A 364 -18.18 -5.56 -6.76
CA TYR A 364 -16.81 -5.97 -7.10
C TYR A 364 -16.46 -5.75 -8.57
N GLU A 365 -17.34 -6.09 -9.49
CA GLU A 365 -17.10 -5.94 -10.95
C GLU A 365 -16.81 -4.49 -11.33
N PHE A 366 -17.50 -3.52 -10.70
CA PHE A 366 -17.44 -2.11 -11.06
C PHE A 366 -16.72 -1.22 -10.05
N SER A 367 -16.12 -1.79 -9.00
CA SER A 367 -15.27 -1.05 -8.09
C SER A 367 -13.90 -0.79 -8.69
N ARG A 368 -13.28 0.33 -8.31
CA ARG A 368 -11.95 0.73 -8.77
C ARG A 368 -10.85 0.42 -7.77
N ASP A 369 -11.19 -0.06 -6.58
CA ASP A 369 -10.28 -0.17 -5.46
C ASP A 369 -9.34 -1.37 -5.57
N ILE A 370 -8.11 -1.14 -5.13
CA ILE A 370 -7.02 -2.08 -5.17
C ILE A 370 -6.67 -2.60 -3.77
N GLU A 371 -6.98 -1.80 -2.74
CA GLU A 371 -6.83 -2.21 -1.35
C GLU A 371 -7.51 -3.56 -1.11
N PRO A 372 -6.87 -4.51 -0.41
CA PRO A 372 -7.45 -5.81 -0.14
C PRO A 372 -8.79 -5.75 0.61
N SER A 373 -9.69 -6.67 0.27
CA SER A 373 -10.98 -6.83 0.94
C SER A 373 -11.09 -8.17 1.64
N LYS A 374 -11.91 -8.26 2.69
CA LYS A 374 -12.14 -9.53 3.40
C LYS A 374 -12.72 -10.62 2.49
N LYS A 375 -13.57 -10.24 1.53
CA LYS A 375 -14.26 -11.20 0.65
C LYS A 375 -13.43 -11.60 -0.56
N TYR A 376 -12.71 -10.66 -1.17
CA TYR A 376 -12.03 -10.88 -2.46
C TYR A 376 -10.52 -10.94 -2.33
N GLY A 377 -10.00 -10.77 -1.10
CA GLY A 377 -8.59 -10.89 -0.78
C GLY A 377 -7.72 -9.80 -1.40
N ASP A 378 -6.47 -10.14 -1.65
CA ASP A 378 -5.37 -9.25 -2.05
C ASP A 378 -4.94 -9.41 -3.52
N GLY A 379 -5.68 -10.19 -4.32
CA GLY A 379 -5.29 -10.51 -5.71
C GLY A 379 -5.10 -9.29 -6.60
N THR A 380 -5.92 -8.24 -6.43
CA THR A 380 -5.78 -6.99 -7.20
C THR A 380 -4.52 -6.21 -6.78
N TYR A 381 -4.20 -6.19 -5.49
CA TYR A 381 -2.98 -5.58 -4.97
C TYR A 381 -1.73 -6.31 -5.47
N ASN A 382 -1.73 -7.63 -5.44
CA ASN A 382 -0.63 -8.44 -5.97
C ASN A 382 -0.42 -8.21 -7.47
N GLN A 383 -1.52 -8.06 -8.23
CA GLN A 383 -1.46 -7.71 -9.65
C GLN A 383 -0.89 -6.30 -9.88
N LEU A 384 -1.24 -5.32 -9.05
CA LEU A 384 -0.65 -3.98 -9.07
C LEU A 384 0.87 -4.06 -8.92
N ILE A 385 1.37 -4.76 -7.89
CA ILE A 385 2.80 -4.93 -7.63
C ILE A 385 3.51 -5.51 -8.85
N ARG A 386 2.97 -6.59 -9.42
CA ARG A 386 3.52 -7.23 -10.63
C ARG A 386 3.60 -6.26 -11.80
N ASN A 387 2.55 -5.49 -12.04
CA ASN A 387 2.47 -4.56 -13.16
C ASN A 387 3.39 -3.33 -12.97
N ILE A 388 3.48 -2.78 -11.75
CA ILE A 388 4.43 -1.69 -11.46
C ILE A 388 5.86 -2.17 -11.70
N ARG A 389 6.21 -3.37 -11.23
CA ARG A 389 7.54 -3.95 -11.45
C ARG A 389 7.83 -4.16 -12.92
N ALA A 390 6.89 -4.70 -13.69
CA ALA A 390 7.04 -4.85 -15.14
C ALA A 390 7.20 -3.49 -15.83
N PHE A 391 6.44 -2.47 -15.43
CA PHE A 391 6.53 -1.13 -15.98
C PHE A 391 7.88 -0.46 -15.67
N LYS A 392 8.39 -0.59 -14.45
CA LYS A 392 9.63 0.02 -13.98
C LYS A 392 10.88 -0.82 -14.24
N SER A 393 10.75 -2.09 -14.63
CA SER A 393 11.87 -3.01 -14.76
C SER A 393 12.84 -2.59 -15.86
N ALA A 394 14.13 -2.57 -15.55
CA ALA A 394 15.22 -2.37 -16.49
C ALA A 394 16.52 -2.99 -15.98
N GLY A 395 17.26 -3.65 -16.86
CA GLY A 395 18.60 -4.16 -16.59
C GLY A 395 18.65 -5.44 -15.75
N GLU A 396 19.84 -5.80 -15.28
CA GLU A 396 20.09 -7.00 -14.50
C GLU A 396 19.98 -6.70 -12.99
N GLY A 397 19.37 -7.62 -12.23
CA GLY A 397 19.28 -7.51 -10.78
C GLY A 397 20.64 -7.69 -10.10
N ASN A 398 20.89 -6.92 -9.04
CA ASN A 398 22.07 -7.11 -8.23
C ASN A 398 21.90 -8.33 -7.33
N VAL A 399 22.91 -9.19 -7.32
CA VAL A 399 23.01 -10.29 -6.38
C VAL A 399 23.60 -9.77 -5.06
N ARG A 400 23.04 -10.16 -3.95
CA ARG A 400 23.56 -9.93 -2.61
C ARG A 400 23.68 -11.25 -1.91
N GLY A 401 24.70 -11.48 -1.35
CA GLY A 401 25.03 -12.58 -0.51
C GLY A 401 26.52 -12.55 -0.37
N ARG A 402 27.00 -12.90 0.76
CA ARG A 402 28.42 -13.00 1.03
C ARG A 402 28.66 -14.26 1.80
N GLU A 403 29.65 -15.04 1.34
CA GLU A 403 30.11 -16.17 2.13
C GLU A 403 30.85 -15.66 3.37
N LYS A 404 30.29 -15.95 4.53
CA LYS A 404 30.82 -15.51 5.83
C LYS A 404 30.29 -16.38 6.94
N THR A 405 31.19 -16.90 7.75
CA THR A 405 30.85 -17.61 8.98
C THR A 405 30.57 -16.62 10.12
N ILE A 406 29.45 -16.80 10.81
CA ILE A 406 29.06 -16.06 12.00
C ILE A 406 29.20 -16.95 13.23
N VAL A 407 29.88 -16.45 14.24
CA VAL A 407 29.96 -17.09 15.55
C VAL A 407 28.84 -16.54 16.43
N LEU A 408 27.85 -17.36 16.78
CA LEU A 408 26.64 -16.89 17.51
C LEU A 408 26.98 -16.17 18.84
N ASN A 409 28.00 -16.64 19.56
CA ASN A 409 28.45 -16.04 20.82
C ASN A 409 29.50 -14.96 20.61
N GLY A 410 29.73 -14.50 19.39
CA GLY A 410 30.68 -13.45 19.05
C GLY A 410 30.07 -12.05 19.17
N GLU A 411 30.85 -11.06 18.74
CA GLU A 411 30.52 -9.65 18.81
C GLU A 411 29.59 -9.24 17.65
N LEU A 412 28.72 -8.26 17.89
CA LEU A 412 27.78 -7.74 16.87
C LEU A 412 28.52 -7.21 15.63
N SER A 413 29.75 -6.70 15.79
CA SER A 413 30.59 -6.20 14.69
C SER A 413 30.85 -7.22 13.57
N GLN A 414 30.57 -8.51 13.81
CA GLN A 414 30.60 -9.50 12.73
C GLN A 414 29.61 -9.18 11.60
N TRP A 415 28.54 -8.46 11.89
CA TRP A 415 27.51 -8.08 10.94
C TRP A 415 27.76 -6.74 10.26
N ASP A 416 28.89 -6.06 10.59
CA ASP A 416 29.24 -4.79 9.96
C ASP A 416 29.48 -4.96 8.47
N GLY A 417 28.89 -4.05 7.68
CA GLY A 417 28.98 -4.07 6.22
C GLY A 417 28.12 -5.14 5.54
N GLU A 418 27.39 -5.96 6.30
CA GLU A 418 26.42 -6.88 5.72
C GLU A 418 25.09 -6.18 5.48
N PRO A 419 24.43 -6.45 4.33
CA PRO A 419 23.16 -5.82 3.98
C PRO A 419 22.08 -6.10 5.03
N ALA A 420 21.25 -5.09 5.30
CA ALA A 420 20.01 -5.26 6.06
C ALA A 420 18.80 -5.28 5.14
N TYR A 421 17.85 -6.09 5.45
CA TYR A 421 16.50 -6.09 4.90
C TYR A 421 15.66 -5.27 5.86
N LEU A 422 15.30 -4.04 5.45
CA LEU A 422 14.65 -3.07 6.33
C LEU A 422 13.17 -3.35 6.46
N ASP A 423 12.66 -3.11 7.65
CA ASP A 423 11.23 -3.09 7.95
C ASP A 423 10.79 -1.74 8.50
N PHE A 424 9.52 -1.45 8.35
CA PHE A 424 8.91 -0.25 8.93
C PHE A 424 8.82 -0.43 10.45
N SER A 425 9.14 0.58 11.22
CA SER A 425 9.10 0.47 12.68
C SER A 425 8.26 1.53 13.34
N GLY A 426 7.85 1.27 14.59
CA GLY A 426 6.97 2.12 15.37
C GLY A 426 5.52 2.05 14.91
N GLU A 427 5.08 0.92 14.42
CA GLU A 427 3.69 0.66 14.12
C GLU A 427 2.84 0.68 15.39
N PRO A 428 1.58 1.16 15.31
CA PRO A 428 0.75 1.23 16.50
C PRO A 428 0.41 -0.16 17.05
N HIS A 429 0.80 -0.43 18.30
CA HIS A 429 0.39 -1.64 19.03
C HIS A 429 -1.09 -1.60 19.47
N VAL A 430 -1.66 -0.41 19.53
CA VAL A 430 -3.05 -0.19 19.94
C VAL A 430 -3.80 0.41 18.78
N ARG A 431 -4.93 -0.20 18.45
CA ARG A 431 -5.93 0.40 17.60
C ARG A 431 -7.12 0.78 18.46
N ASP A 432 -7.33 2.09 18.61
CA ASP A 432 -8.41 2.71 19.38
C ASP A 432 -8.98 3.83 18.51
N SER A 433 -9.91 3.48 17.62
CA SER A 433 -10.38 4.38 16.58
C SER A 433 -11.86 4.17 16.27
N VAL A 434 -12.56 5.28 16.03
CA VAL A 434 -13.89 5.24 15.40
C VAL A 434 -13.75 4.77 13.95
N GLY A 435 -14.72 4.01 13.47
CA GLY A 435 -14.75 3.59 12.07
C GLY A 435 -15.32 4.66 11.13
N ALA A 436 -15.64 4.25 9.91
CA ALA A 436 -16.23 5.12 8.89
C ALA A 436 -17.67 5.54 9.21
N ALA A 437 -18.36 4.79 10.06
CA ALA A 437 -19.73 5.06 10.49
C ALA A 437 -19.83 5.09 12.02
N ASN A 438 -20.86 5.75 12.54
CA ASN A 438 -21.04 5.99 13.98
C ASN A 438 -21.25 4.69 14.81
N ASP A 439 -21.63 3.59 14.18
CA ASP A 439 -21.83 2.29 14.80
C ASP A 439 -20.60 1.37 14.69
N VAL A 440 -19.48 1.88 14.22
CA VAL A 440 -18.21 1.11 14.08
C VAL A 440 -17.16 1.71 15.00
N TYR A 441 -16.54 0.85 15.78
CA TYR A 441 -15.42 1.19 16.65
C TYR A 441 -14.43 0.05 16.73
N PHE A 442 -13.15 0.37 16.69
CA PHE A 442 -12.05 -0.59 16.80
C PHE A 442 -11.32 -0.34 18.13
N GLU A 443 -11.20 -1.38 18.96
CA GLU A 443 -10.47 -1.34 20.22
C GLU A 443 -9.77 -2.69 20.43
N TYR A 444 -8.48 -2.71 20.15
CA TYR A 444 -7.64 -3.87 20.46
C TYR A 444 -6.18 -3.50 20.62
N THR A 445 -5.45 -4.35 21.34
CA THR A 445 -4.01 -4.20 21.58
C THR A 445 -3.31 -5.46 21.08
N GLN A 446 -2.24 -5.26 20.34
CA GLN A 446 -1.37 -6.32 19.84
C GLN A 446 -0.05 -6.32 20.61
N ASN A 447 0.50 -7.50 20.86
CA ASN A 447 1.81 -7.68 21.48
C ASN A 447 2.75 -8.31 20.47
N PHE A 448 3.76 -7.57 20.05
CA PHE A 448 4.82 -8.03 19.17
C PHE A 448 6.12 -7.29 19.51
N ASN A 449 7.25 -7.87 19.15
CA ASN A 449 8.50 -7.15 19.10
C ASN A 449 8.60 -6.47 17.72
N ASP A 450 8.70 -5.15 17.70
CA ASP A 450 8.76 -4.31 16.50
C ASP A 450 10.08 -4.58 15.77
N ILE A 451 10.04 -5.27 14.64
CA ILE A 451 11.20 -5.64 13.83
C ILE A 451 11.64 -4.42 13.02
N VAL A 452 12.92 -4.09 13.06
CA VAL A 452 13.50 -2.95 12.33
C VAL A 452 14.23 -3.42 11.08
N TYR A 453 14.92 -4.55 11.16
CA TYR A 453 15.57 -5.17 10.01
C TYR A 453 15.96 -6.62 10.28
N VAL A 454 16.20 -7.33 9.19
CA VAL A 454 16.85 -8.63 9.20
C VAL A 454 18.14 -8.57 8.39
N LYS A 455 19.22 -9.23 8.81
CA LYS A 455 20.39 -9.50 8.00
C LYS A 455 20.53 -10.99 7.76
N ALA A 456 21.07 -11.38 6.62
CA ALA A 456 21.34 -12.77 6.27
C ALA A 456 22.70 -12.91 5.59
N VAL A 457 23.47 -13.91 6.01
CA VAL A 457 24.72 -14.37 5.36
C VAL A 457 24.80 -15.89 5.44
N ASN A 458 25.59 -16.53 4.60
CA ASN A 458 25.84 -17.97 4.71
C ASN A 458 27.33 -18.29 4.64
N ASP A 459 27.71 -19.46 5.16
CA ASP A 459 28.95 -20.14 4.81
C ASP A 459 28.62 -21.47 4.05
N ALA A 460 29.59 -22.34 3.92
CA ALA A 460 29.40 -23.61 3.18
C ALA A 460 28.38 -24.58 3.85
N GLU A 461 28.10 -24.40 5.14
CA GLU A 461 27.26 -25.34 5.92
C GLU A 461 25.97 -24.70 6.44
N ASN A 462 25.97 -23.41 6.76
CA ASN A 462 24.88 -22.73 7.44
C ASN A 462 24.49 -21.42 6.75
N VAL A 463 23.23 -21.05 6.93
CA VAL A 463 22.75 -19.67 6.78
C VAL A 463 22.54 -19.08 8.17
N TYR A 464 22.93 -17.83 8.34
CA TYR A 464 22.82 -17.07 9.59
C TYR A 464 21.86 -15.92 9.38
N PHE A 465 21.01 -15.67 10.38
CA PHE A 465 20.12 -14.51 10.41
C PHE A 465 20.39 -13.70 11.68
N LEU A 466 20.31 -12.38 11.53
CA LEU A 466 20.25 -11.42 12.62
C LEU A 466 18.95 -10.64 12.47
N VAL A 467 18.05 -10.80 13.43
CA VAL A 467 16.82 -10.01 13.52
C VAL A 467 17.03 -8.93 14.56
N ASN A 468 16.81 -7.68 14.20
CA ASN A 468 16.88 -6.55 15.10
C ASN A 468 15.49 -6.01 15.38
N THR A 469 15.19 -5.74 16.64
CA THR A 469 13.96 -5.11 17.09
C THR A 469 14.20 -3.71 17.62
N ALA A 470 13.17 -2.86 17.63
CA ALA A 470 13.26 -1.48 18.07
C ALA A 470 13.67 -1.36 19.55
N ASP A 471 13.10 -2.21 20.40
CA ASP A 471 13.39 -2.31 21.82
C ASP A 471 14.00 -3.66 22.18
N ASP A 472 14.55 -3.81 23.40
CA ASP A 472 15.02 -5.09 23.90
C ASP A 472 13.93 -6.15 23.83
N ILE A 473 14.29 -7.32 23.28
CA ILE A 473 13.37 -8.44 23.08
C ILE A 473 12.73 -8.83 24.42
N GLN A 474 11.43 -8.76 24.44
CA GLN A 474 10.62 -9.22 25.56
C GLN A 474 10.23 -10.68 25.33
N ASP A 475 9.84 -11.39 26.38
CA ASP A 475 9.28 -12.74 26.34
C ASP A 475 10.05 -13.82 25.54
N GLY A 476 11.29 -13.55 25.14
CA GLY A 476 12.16 -14.48 24.45
C GLY A 476 11.77 -14.83 23.01
N MET A 477 11.03 -13.96 22.32
CA MET A 477 10.55 -14.18 20.94
C MET A 477 9.63 -15.43 20.79
N LYS A 478 8.79 -15.69 21.76
CA LYS A 478 7.94 -16.90 21.76
C LYS A 478 6.90 -16.95 20.63
N ASN A 479 6.55 -15.78 20.06
CA ASN A 479 5.59 -15.64 18.95
C ASN A 479 6.30 -15.33 17.63
N PHE A 480 7.61 -15.46 17.61
CA PHE A 480 8.42 -15.23 16.40
C PHE A 480 8.29 -16.40 15.44
N SER A 481 8.25 -16.07 14.14
CA SER A 481 8.41 -17.03 13.06
C SER A 481 9.30 -16.45 11.95
N LEU A 482 10.17 -17.29 11.41
CA LEU A 482 10.90 -17.00 10.18
C LEU A 482 10.42 -17.99 9.11
N LEU A 483 9.61 -17.51 8.19
CA LEU A 483 9.10 -18.27 7.05
C LEU A 483 10.12 -18.26 5.92
N ILE A 484 10.37 -19.41 5.29
CA ILE A 484 11.37 -19.56 4.23
C ILE A 484 10.75 -20.30 3.05
N SER A 485 10.95 -19.75 1.84
CA SER A 485 10.61 -20.38 0.56
C SER A 485 11.88 -20.69 -0.22
N THR A 486 12.05 -21.96 -0.56
CA THR A 486 13.17 -22.48 -1.35
C THR A 486 12.74 -22.87 -2.78
N GLY A 487 11.49 -22.51 -3.16
CA GLY A 487 10.90 -22.80 -4.46
C GLY A 487 10.08 -24.09 -4.50
N GLY A 488 9.68 -24.61 -3.34
CA GLY A 488 8.79 -25.77 -3.22
C GLY A 488 7.30 -25.41 -3.24
N GLU A 489 6.46 -26.38 -2.95
CA GLU A 489 5.00 -26.30 -2.95
C GLU A 489 4.42 -26.37 -1.52
N GLY A 490 5.07 -25.73 -0.54
CA GLY A 490 4.62 -25.69 0.84
C GLY A 490 3.38 -24.80 1.04
N TRP A 491 3.01 -24.52 2.28
CA TRP A 491 1.89 -23.64 2.60
C TRP A 491 2.15 -22.23 2.05
N GLU A 492 1.26 -21.71 1.21
CA GLU A 492 1.38 -20.39 0.59
C GLU A 492 2.78 -20.14 -0.03
N ASN A 493 3.39 -21.19 -0.58
CA ASN A 493 4.75 -21.25 -1.14
C ASN A 493 5.90 -21.11 -0.12
N TYR A 494 5.62 -21.15 1.19
CA TYR A 494 6.65 -21.33 2.20
C TYR A 494 6.90 -22.80 2.44
N ASP A 495 8.15 -23.23 2.32
CA ASP A 495 8.58 -24.61 2.51
C ASP A 495 8.92 -24.92 3.96
N TYR A 496 9.41 -23.92 4.69
CA TYR A 496 9.91 -24.07 6.04
C TYR A 496 9.46 -22.91 6.92
N VAL A 497 9.36 -23.20 8.22
CA VAL A 497 9.24 -22.20 9.29
C VAL A 497 10.24 -22.50 10.39
N ILE A 498 10.84 -21.44 10.94
CA ILE A 498 11.64 -21.48 12.16
C ILE A 498 10.84 -20.75 13.23
N ASP A 499 10.48 -21.47 14.28
CA ASP A 499 9.75 -20.97 15.43
C ASP A 499 10.20 -21.70 16.70
N GLN A 500 9.54 -21.49 17.83
CA GLN A 500 9.85 -22.16 19.07
C GLN A 500 8.95 -23.36 19.32
N ASP A 501 9.54 -24.46 19.77
CA ASP A 501 8.80 -25.61 20.30
C ASP A 501 8.21 -25.31 21.70
N ALA A 502 7.47 -26.26 22.25
CA ALA A 502 6.80 -26.14 23.55
C ALA A 502 7.77 -25.90 24.72
N GLU A 503 9.03 -26.27 24.57
CA GLU A 503 10.12 -26.08 25.52
C GLU A 503 10.84 -24.75 25.35
N GLY A 504 10.50 -23.97 24.32
CA GLY A 504 11.11 -22.66 23.99
C GLY A 504 12.43 -22.76 23.22
N ASN A 505 12.72 -23.91 22.58
CA ASN A 505 13.87 -24.04 21.71
C ASN A 505 13.50 -23.69 20.28
N PHE A 506 14.36 -22.98 19.58
CA PHE A 506 14.17 -22.72 18.15
C PHE A 506 14.36 -24.01 17.36
N VAL A 507 13.39 -24.28 16.49
CA VAL A 507 13.35 -25.47 15.63
C VAL A 507 13.02 -25.06 14.20
N ILE A 508 13.44 -25.86 13.25
CA ILE A 508 13.00 -25.76 11.87
C ILE A 508 12.01 -26.86 11.55
N SER A 509 10.89 -26.49 10.98
CA SER A 509 9.84 -27.39 10.55
C SER A 509 9.57 -27.20 9.05
N ARG A 510 9.30 -28.30 8.36
CA ARG A 510 8.77 -28.26 7.00
C ARG A 510 7.28 -27.93 7.06
N LEU A 511 6.86 -27.01 6.18
CA LEU A 511 5.47 -26.63 6.01
C LEU A 511 4.81 -27.42 4.88
N SER A 512 3.54 -27.74 5.07
CA SER A 512 2.67 -28.33 4.05
C SER A 512 1.28 -27.73 4.13
N GLU A 513 0.37 -28.16 3.26
CA GLU A 513 -1.02 -27.66 3.18
C GLU A 513 -1.65 -27.46 4.57
N GLY A 514 -2.38 -26.35 4.75
CA GLY A 514 -3.03 -25.99 6.01
C GLY A 514 -2.07 -25.64 7.14
N TYR A 515 -0.86 -25.10 6.82
CA TYR A 515 0.17 -24.74 7.80
C TYR A 515 0.63 -25.91 8.68
N THR A 516 0.55 -27.13 8.14
CA THR A 516 0.96 -28.31 8.90
C THR A 516 2.47 -28.36 9.02
N GLN A 517 2.99 -28.38 10.25
CA GLN A 517 4.41 -28.39 10.55
C GLN A 517 4.92 -29.81 10.82
N THR A 518 6.09 -30.11 10.26
CA THR A 518 6.85 -31.34 10.57
C THR A 518 8.29 -30.95 10.89
N LYS A 519 8.66 -31.06 12.17
CA LYS A 519 10.02 -30.74 12.64
C LYS A 519 11.06 -31.54 11.87
N THR A 520 12.06 -30.83 11.32
CA THR A 520 13.18 -31.41 10.55
C THR A 520 14.53 -31.23 11.24
N GLY A 521 14.66 -30.26 12.14
CA GLY A 521 15.92 -30.01 12.82
C GLY A 521 15.79 -29.04 14.01
N ASP A 522 16.90 -28.85 14.70
CA ASP A 522 17.06 -27.84 15.76
C ASP A 522 17.84 -26.67 15.21
N VAL A 523 17.49 -25.45 15.61
CA VAL A 523 18.13 -24.21 15.21
C VAL A 523 18.91 -23.65 16.38
N GLN A 524 20.18 -23.31 16.16
CA GLN A 524 20.94 -22.61 17.19
C GLN A 524 20.53 -21.15 17.23
N ALA A 525 20.20 -20.66 18.41
CA ALA A 525 19.73 -19.29 18.62
C ALA A 525 20.43 -18.63 19.82
N ARG A 526 20.53 -17.30 19.76
CA ARG A 526 20.94 -16.43 20.87
C ARG A 526 20.11 -15.17 20.84
N ILE A 527 19.58 -14.76 21.97
CA ILE A 527 19.00 -13.43 22.18
C ILE A 527 20.00 -12.59 22.97
N ASP A 528 20.23 -11.34 22.51
CA ASP A 528 21.15 -10.40 23.13
C ASP A 528 20.61 -8.97 22.99
N GLY A 529 19.98 -8.47 24.04
CA GLY A 529 19.27 -7.19 24.02
C GLY A 529 18.13 -7.20 22.98
N ASN A 530 18.25 -6.39 21.98
CA ASN A 530 17.28 -6.26 20.88
C ASN A 530 17.71 -7.04 19.61
N TYR A 531 18.52 -8.09 19.77
CA TYR A 531 18.96 -8.93 18.66
C TYR A 531 18.64 -10.40 18.88
N LEU A 532 18.00 -11.02 17.89
CA LEU A 532 17.89 -12.47 17.75
C LEU A 532 18.89 -12.95 16.69
N TRP A 533 19.79 -13.85 17.07
CA TRP A 533 20.74 -14.50 16.21
C TRP A 533 20.30 -15.93 15.95
N LEU A 534 20.31 -16.36 14.68
CA LEU A 534 19.95 -17.72 14.29
C LEU A 534 21.05 -18.32 13.42
N SER A 535 21.28 -19.61 13.56
CA SER A 535 22.12 -20.41 12.66
C SER A 535 21.37 -21.66 12.24
N VAL A 536 21.16 -21.81 10.93
CA VAL A 536 20.35 -22.87 10.32
C VAL A 536 21.22 -23.60 9.31
N ARG A 537 21.25 -24.93 9.39
CA ARG A 537 22.01 -25.72 8.42
C ARG A 537 21.36 -25.65 7.03
N LEU A 538 22.15 -25.41 6.02
CA LEU A 538 21.68 -25.42 4.62
C LEU A 538 21.05 -26.74 4.25
N SER A 539 21.57 -27.86 4.79
CA SER A 539 21.01 -29.19 4.57
C SER A 539 19.58 -29.37 5.10
N ASP A 540 19.21 -28.65 6.19
CA ASP A 540 17.86 -28.71 6.77
C ASP A 540 16.85 -27.93 5.91
N LEU A 541 17.33 -26.98 5.11
CA LEU A 541 16.57 -26.21 4.10
C LEU A 541 16.65 -26.86 2.69
N ASN A 542 17.32 -27.97 2.54
CA ASN A 542 17.62 -28.61 1.24
C ASN A 542 18.30 -27.66 0.25
N LEU A 543 19.18 -26.79 0.75
CA LEU A 543 19.95 -25.79 -0.02
C LEU A 543 21.41 -26.23 -0.17
N SER A 544 22.07 -25.70 -1.22
CA SER A 544 23.50 -25.88 -1.50
C SER A 544 24.35 -24.73 -0.98
N GLU A 545 25.66 -24.76 -1.21
CA GLU A 545 26.63 -23.73 -0.80
C GLU A 545 26.34 -22.33 -1.38
N SER A 546 25.65 -22.26 -2.53
CA SER A 546 25.19 -20.99 -3.13
C SER A 546 23.68 -20.88 -3.02
N PRO A 547 23.15 -20.59 -1.82
CA PRO A 547 21.72 -20.63 -1.59
C PRO A 547 20.98 -19.43 -2.22
N VAL A 548 19.79 -19.72 -2.77
CA VAL A 548 18.79 -18.74 -3.17
C VAL A 548 17.49 -19.12 -2.51
N PHE A 549 16.91 -18.20 -1.76
CA PHE A 549 15.63 -18.41 -1.08
C PHE A 549 14.93 -17.08 -0.79
N SER A 550 13.64 -17.13 -0.56
CA SER A 550 12.89 -15.99 -0.05
C SER A 550 12.51 -16.21 1.41
N PHE A 551 12.38 -15.15 2.18
CA PHE A 551 12.05 -15.24 3.59
C PHE A 551 11.24 -14.07 4.11
N LYS A 552 10.59 -14.28 5.24
CA LYS A 552 9.80 -13.31 6.01
C LYS A 552 10.02 -13.57 7.49
N ALA A 553 10.35 -12.53 8.24
CA ALA A 553 10.36 -12.58 9.71
C ALA A 553 9.04 -12.00 10.23
N THR A 554 8.48 -12.61 11.27
CA THR A 554 7.24 -12.11 11.89
C THR A 554 7.30 -12.28 13.42
N ASP A 555 6.60 -11.41 14.14
CA ASP A 555 6.36 -11.60 15.56
C ASP A 555 4.94 -11.21 15.93
N GLY A 556 4.24 -12.06 16.71
CA GLY A 556 2.90 -11.77 17.19
C GLY A 556 1.75 -11.99 16.19
N VAL A 557 1.96 -12.68 15.08
CA VAL A 557 0.88 -13.07 14.16
C VAL A 557 -0.10 -14.00 14.88
N GLU A 558 -1.38 -13.62 14.94
CA GLU A 558 -2.38 -14.35 15.76
C GLU A 558 -2.82 -15.67 15.13
N ASP A 559 -3.03 -15.72 13.83
CA ASP A 559 -3.34 -16.94 13.09
C ASP A 559 -2.33 -17.16 11.96
N PRO A 560 -1.23 -17.86 12.22
CA PRO A 560 -0.22 -18.08 11.21
C PRO A 560 -0.66 -18.99 10.05
N ALA A 561 -1.81 -19.67 10.16
CA ALA A 561 -2.40 -20.45 9.07
C ALA A 561 -3.30 -19.62 8.14
N ASP A 562 -3.63 -18.39 8.51
CA ASP A 562 -4.33 -17.43 7.66
C ASP A 562 -3.37 -16.38 7.12
N ILE A 563 -3.12 -16.39 5.81
CA ILE A 563 -2.21 -15.43 5.15
C ILE A 563 -2.65 -13.96 5.33
N TYR A 564 -3.95 -13.71 5.57
CA TYR A 564 -4.43 -12.36 5.82
C TYR A 564 -4.10 -11.85 7.24
N SER A 565 -3.80 -12.75 8.18
CA SER A 565 -3.27 -12.35 9.49
C SER A 565 -1.94 -11.62 9.39
N TYR A 566 -1.14 -11.90 8.36
CA TYR A 566 0.13 -11.22 8.09
C TYR A 566 -0.02 -9.77 7.58
N TYR A 567 -1.24 -9.31 7.32
CA TYR A 567 -1.58 -7.91 7.07
C TYR A 567 -2.17 -7.23 8.30
N THR A 568 -2.82 -8.00 9.19
CA THR A 568 -3.74 -7.46 10.18
C THR A 568 -3.30 -7.66 11.63
N THR A 569 -2.36 -8.56 11.89
CA THR A 569 -1.91 -8.89 13.25
C THR A 569 -0.39 -9.03 13.33
N GLY A 570 0.16 -8.71 14.50
CA GLY A 570 1.59 -8.77 14.74
C GLY A 570 2.39 -7.78 13.89
N ASP A 571 3.69 -8.04 13.84
CA ASP A 571 4.64 -7.37 12.97
C ASP A 571 5.18 -8.35 11.93
N CYS A 572 5.32 -7.91 10.68
CA CYS A 572 5.67 -8.74 9.53
C CYS A 572 6.68 -8.03 8.62
N ALA A 573 7.88 -8.50 8.64
CA ALA A 573 9.01 -8.02 7.88
C ALA A 573 9.30 -8.94 6.66
N PRO A 574 8.78 -8.62 5.45
CA PRO A 574 7.85 -7.55 5.08
C PRO A 574 6.38 -7.93 5.21
N LEU A 575 5.46 -6.94 5.15
CA LEU A 575 4.02 -7.10 5.33
C LEU A 575 3.35 -8.04 4.31
N GLY A 576 2.35 -8.78 4.77
CA GLY A 576 1.44 -9.58 3.94
C GLY A 576 2.13 -10.70 3.17
N ARG A 577 1.92 -10.78 1.85
CA ARG A 577 2.54 -11.83 1.00
C ARG A 577 3.94 -11.47 0.48
N MET A 578 4.45 -10.29 0.78
CA MET A 578 5.79 -9.87 0.36
C MET A 578 6.86 -10.66 1.10
N ASN A 579 7.98 -10.91 0.45
CA ASN A 579 9.15 -11.58 1.03
C ASN A 579 10.44 -10.91 0.58
N TYR A 580 11.44 -10.93 1.44
CA TYR A 580 12.81 -10.64 1.05
C TYR A 580 13.42 -11.80 0.27
N THR A 581 14.35 -11.51 -0.62
CA THR A 581 15.10 -12.54 -1.36
C THR A 581 16.57 -12.49 -0.97
N TYR A 582 17.07 -13.63 -0.54
CA TYR A 582 18.49 -13.87 -0.35
C TYR A 582 19.05 -14.64 -1.54
N ALA A 583 20.19 -14.19 -2.07
CA ALA A 583 20.93 -14.92 -3.08
C ALA A 583 22.43 -14.73 -2.81
N ASN A 584 23.14 -15.85 -2.68
CA ASN A 584 24.59 -15.89 -2.72
C ASN A 584 24.99 -16.56 -4.03
N ALA A 585 25.59 -15.77 -4.95
CA ALA A 585 26.04 -16.26 -6.26
C ALA A 585 27.53 -16.00 -6.45
#